data_59b76875204e47b534aae2f398db1fda
#
_entry.id   59b76875204e47b534aae2f398db1fda
#
_cell.length_a   1.000
_cell.length_b   1.000
_cell.length_c   1.000
_cell.angle_alpha   90.00
_cell.angle_beta   90.00
_cell.angle_gamma   90.00
#
_symmetry.space_group_name_H-M   'P 1'
#
loop_
_entity.id
_entity.type
_entity.pdbx_description
1 polymer ?
#
loop_
_entity_poly.entity_id
_entity_poly.type
_entity_poly.pdbx_seq_one_letter_code
_entity_poly.pdbx_strand_id
1 'polypeptide(L)'
;VGGADIKLNEDGSYTLALGCSDMGTGCDTILAQMAADCLDTDMKNIVVFSVDTDISPYDSGSYASSTTYATGNAVIQACGELRKRIHAFGAQMLGVSAEDSDFDGEKVRTEDGKEVTLQQIAGKATCGVCSELQVVKEYSSPISPPPFMVGAAEVEVDKETGQIDVIDYVGVIDCGTPINPNLARVQAEGGIGQ
;
A
#
# COMPACT_ATOMS: atom_id res chain seq x y z
N VAL A 1 -6.68 1.94 -13.48
CA VAL A 1 -5.21 2.01 -13.36
C VAL A 1 -4.88 2.67 -12.04
N GLY A 2 -3.96 2.11 -11.27
CA GLY A 2 -3.42 2.71 -10.06
C GLY A 2 -1.91 2.89 -10.20
N GLY A 3 -1.37 4.01 -9.70
CA GLY A 3 0.05 4.33 -9.77
C GLY A 3 0.67 4.55 -8.39
N ALA A 4 1.90 4.08 -8.22
CA ALA A 4 2.70 4.27 -7.02
C ALA A 4 4.17 4.53 -7.38
N ASP A 5 4.77 5.47 -6.68
CA ASP A 5 6.20 5.77 -6.71
C ASP A 5 6.76 5.60 -5.30
N ILE A 6 7.75 4.74 -5.13
CA ILE A 6 8.42 4.49 -3.86
C ILE A 6 9.91 4.81 -3.98
N LYS A 7 10.41 5.59 -3.03
CA LYS A 7 11.81 6.03 -2.98
C LYS A 7 12.41 5.79 -1.61
N LEU A 8 13.64 5.29 -1.56
CA LEU A 8 14.46 5.26 -0.35
C LEU A 8 15.11 6.64 -0.12
N ASN A 9 14.88 7.24 1.05
CA ASN A 9 15.46 8.51 1.47
C ASN A 9 16.83 8.31 2.13
N GLU A 10 17.63 9.37 2.22
CA GLU A 10 19.00 9.34 2.80
C GLU A 10 19.05 8.86 4.26
N ASP A 11 18.00 9.11 5.03
CA ASP A 11 17.89 8.71 6.43
C ASP A 11 17.45 7.25 6.63
N GLY A 12 17.16 6.53 5.53
CA GLY A 12 16.65 5.17 5.56
C GLY A 12 15.13 5.07 5.65
N SER A 13 14.41 6.19 5.65
CA SER A 13 12.96 6.21 5.49
C SER A 13 12.57 6.06 4.01
N TYR A 14 11.28 5.88 3.76
CA TYR A 14 10.74 5.77 2.41
C TYR A 14 9.71 6.85 2.15
N THR A 15 9.73 7.43 0.96
CA THR A 15 8.65 8.27 0.45
C THR A 15 7.79 7.45 -0.51
N LEU A 16 6.50 7.35 -0.22
CA LEU A 16 5.49 6.71 -1.06
C LEU A 16 4.59 7.80 -1.68
N ALA A 17 4.80 8.10 -2.95
CA ALA A 17 3.92 9.00 -3.68
C ALA A 17 2.84 8.20 -4.41
N LEU A 18 1.58 8.60 -4.21
CA LEU A 18 0.39 7.92 -4.68
C LEU A 18 -0.37 8.79 -5.68
N GLY A 19 -0.90 8.16 -6.71
CA GLY A 19 -1.80 8.83 -7.65
C GLY A 19 -3.25 8.93 -7.17
N CYS A 20 -3.64 8.14 -6.16
CA CYS A 20 -4.99 8.18 -5.58
C CYS A 20 -5.10 9.17 -4.44
N SER A 21 -6.32 9.70 -4.22
CA SER A 21 -6.64 10.64 -3.15
C SER A 21 -7.43 9.95 -2.04
N ASP A 22 -7.04 10.17 -0.79
CA ASP A 22 -7.85 9.74 0.36
C ASP A 22 -9.02 10.71 0.54
N MET A 23 -10.22 10.19 0.33
CA MET A 23 -11.48 10.92 0.49
C MET A 23 -12.25 10.48 1.75
N GLY A 24 -11.55 9.97 2.75
CA GLY A 24 -12.11 9.39 3.96
C GLY A 24 -12.16 7.86 3.96
N THR A 25 -11.58 7.23 2.93
CA THR A 25 -11.53 5.76 2.80
C THR A 25 -10.40 5.13 3.60
N GLY A 26 -9.42 5.92 4.05
CA GLY A 26 -8.21 5.45 4.72
C GLY A 26 -7.18 4.83 3.77
N CYS A 27 -7.24 5.17 2.46
CA CYS A 27 -6.36 4.56 1.47
C CYS A 27 -4.89 4.89 1.73
N ASP A 28 -4.55 6.10 2.18
CA ASP A 28 -3.18 6.46 2.54
C ASP A 28 -2.61 5.53 3.61
N THR A 29 -3.43 5.22 4.62
CA THR A 29 -3.04 4.31 5.71
C THR A 29 -2.83 2.89 5.22
N ILE A 30 -3.78 2.32 4.47
CA ILE A 30 -3.66 0.93 4.01
C ILE A 30 -2.54 0.75 3.00
N LEU A 31 -2.30 1.72 2.11
CA LEU A 31 -1.23 1.66 1.13
C LEU A 31 0.15 1.80 1.81
N ALA A 32 0.25 2.61 2.87
CA ALA A 32 1.44 2.66 3.71
C ALA A 32 1.68 1.32 4.46
N GLN A 33 0.62 0.68 4.95
CA GLN A 33 0.72 -0.65 5.58
C GLN A 33 1.22 -1.70 4.58
N MET A 34 0.69 -1.71 3.36
CA MET A 34 1.16 -2.60 2.29
C MET A 34 2.62 -2.36 1.92
N ALA A 35 3.05 -1.10 1.84
CA ALA A 35 4.44 -0.75 1.57
C ALA A 35 5.37 -1.20 2.70
N ALA A 36 5.00 -0.94 3.96
CA ALA A 36 5.77 -1.32 5.13
C ALA A 36 5.96 -2.85 5.22
N ASP A 37 4.88 -3.60 4.99
CA ASP A 37 4.90 -5.06 4.98
C ASP A 37 5.80 -5.61 3.86
N CYS A 38 5.69 -5.06 2.65
CA CYS A 38 6.51 -5.48 1.50
C CYS A 38 8.00 -5.14 1.67
N LEU A 39 8.33 -4.02 2.32
CA LEU A 39 9.70 -3.57 2.55
C LEU A 39 10.30 -4.11 3.85
N ASP A 40 9.51 -4.83 4.66
CA ASP A 40 9.90 -5.37 5.96
C ASP A 40 10.38 -4.27 6.91
N THR A 41 9.57 -3.24 7.08
CA THR A 41 9.88 -2.06 7.88
C THR A 41 8.67 -1.59 8.70
N ASP A 42 8.92 -0.76 9.71
CA ASP A 42 7.84 -0.13 10.46
C ASP A 42 7.10 0.92 9.60
N MET A 43 5.79 0.96 9.75
CA MET A 43 4.94 1.95 9.08
C MET A 43 5.37 3.42 9.34
N LYS A 44 5.97 3.71 10.51
CA LYS A 44 6.53 5.04 10.84
C LYS A 44 7.65 5.49 9.90
N ASN A 45 8.28 4.56 9.19
CA ASN A 45 9.34 4.83 8.22
C ASN A 45 8.80 5.09 6.82
N ILE A 46 7.48 5.00 6.61
CA ILE A 46 6.83 5.30 5.32
C ILE A 46 6.20 6.70 5.39
N VAL A 47 6.73 7.62 4.62
CA VAL A 47 6.17 8.96 4.45
C VAL A 47 5.26 8.94 3.23
N VAL A 48 3.95 9.03 3.46
CA VAL A 48 2.98 9.06 2.35
C VAL A 48 2.85 10.48 1.83
N PHE A 49 2.95 10.60 0.52
CA PHE A 49 2.66 11.81 -0.23
C PHE A 49 1.55 11.50 -1.23
N SER A 50 0.33 11.87 -0.88
CA SER A 50 -0.82 11.62 -1.75
C SER A 50 -1.17 12.83 -2.57
N VAL A 51 -1.47 12.57 -3.81
CA VAL A 51 -2.00 13.44 -4.86
C VAL A 51 -1.42 14.86 -4.95
N ASP A 52 -0.39 14.92 -5.74
CA ASP A 52 0.05 16.14 -6.41
C ASP A 52 0.21 15.82 -7.90
N THR A 53 -0.59 16.45 -8.75
CA THR A 53 -0.61 16.16 -10.19
C THR A 53 0.69 16.50 -10.92
N ASP A 54 1.58 17.25 -10.28
CA ASP A 54 2.89 17.59 -10.85
C ASP A 54 3.94 16.48 -10.64
N ILE A 55 3.76 15.64 -9.60
CA ILE A 55 4.77 14.65 -9.21
C ILE A 55 4.22 13.23 -9.00
N SER A 56 2.93 13.08 -8.67
CA SER A 56 2.34 11.77 -8.45
C SER A 56 2.19 10.98 -9.74
N PRO A 57 2.38 9.65 -9.72
CA PRO A 57 2.11 8.81 -10.89
C PRO A 57 0.63 8.85 -11.25
N TYR A 58 0.32 8.48 -12.49
CA TYR A 58 -1.06 8.47 -12.97
C TYR A 58 -1.93 7.48 -12.20
N ASP A 59 -3.10 7.94 -11.82
CA ASP A 59 -4.18 7.13 -11.27
C ASP A 59 -5.50 7.56 -11.93
N SER A 60 -6.34 6.60 -12.27
CA SER A 60 -7.60 6.89 -12.95
C SER A 60 -8.71 7.38 -12.02
N GLY A 61 -8.48 7.35 -10.72
CA GLY A 61 -9.41 7.78 -9.68
C GLY A 61 -9.99 6.62 -8.86
N SER A 62 -10.49 6.97 -7.67
CA SER A 62 -11.04 6.03 -6.69
C SER A 62 -12.50 5.70 -6.96
N TYR A 63 -12.81 5.19 -8.14
CA TYR A 63 -14.17 4.77 -8.52
C TYR A 63 -14.29 3.24 -8.56
N ALA A 64 -15.50 2.73 -8.51
CA ALA A 64 -15.80 1.30 -8.56
C ALA A 64 -15.05 0.46 -7.50
N SER A 65 -14.76 1.05 -6.35
CA SER A 65 -14.03 0.40 -5.23
C SER A 65 -12.68 -0.19 -5.62
N SER A 66 -11.96 0.46 -6.54
CA SER A 66 -10.76 -0.10 -7.18
C SER A 66 -9.44 0.27 -6.50
N THR A 67 -9.40 1.29 -5.63
CA THR A 67 -8.14 1.84 -5.11
C THR A 67 -7.28 0.80 -4.40
N THR A 68 -7.84 0.09 -3.42
CA THR A 68 -7.09 -0.93 -2.67
C THR A 68 -6.51 -1.99 -3.59
N TYR A 69 -7.28 -2.43 -4.58
CA TYR A 69 -6.85 -3.48 -5.51
C TYR A 69 -5.87 -2.95 -6.57
N ALA A 70 -6.20 -1.85 -7.25
CA ALA A 70 -5.39 -1.34 -8.34
C ALA A 70 -4.11 -0.65 -7.82
N THR A 71 -4.26 0.37 -6.97
CA THR A 71 -3.12 1.11 -6.44
C THR A 71 -2.31 0.27 -5.46
N GLY A 72 -2.97 -0.58 -4.66
CA GLY A 72 -2.29 -1.52 -3.79
C GLY A 72 -1.37 -2.50 -4.54
N ASN A 73 -1.79 -3.04 -5.69
CA ASN A 73 -0.92 -3.86 -6.52
C ASN A 73 0.25 -3.06 -7.12
N ALA A 74 0.04 -1.80 -7.50
CA ALA A 74 1.13 -0.93 -7.94
C ALA A 74 2.16 -0.72 -6.81
N VAL A 75 1.70 -0.48 -5.57
CA VAL A 75 2.54 -0.36 -4.36
C VAL A 75 3.35 -1.63 -4.14
N ILE A 76 2.71 -2.80 -4.12
CA ILE A 76 3.40 -4.08 -3.91
C ILE A 76 4.47 -4.32 -4.98
N GLN A 77 4.15 -4.06 -6.25
CA GLN A 77 5.12 -4.23 -7.34
C GLN A 77 6.28 -3.24 -7.24
N ALA A 78 6.01 -1.98 -6.90
CA ALA A 78 7.03 -0.96 -6.74
C ALA A 78 7.96 -1.28 -5.56
N CYS A 79 7.39 -1.62 -4.40
CA CYS A 79 8.14 -1.99 -3.21
C CYS A 79 8.96 -3.26 -3.40
N GLY A 80 8.38 -4.29 -4.04
CA GLY A 80 9.09 -5.53 -4.33
C GLY A 80 10.29 -5.34 -5.27
N GLU A 81 10.15 -4.47 -6.26
CA GLU A 81 11.27 -4.10 -7.15
C GLU A 81 12.31 -3.25 -6.41
N LEU A 82 11.89 -2.26 -5.62
CA LEU A 82 12.80 -1.44 -4.82
C LEU A 82 13.59 -2.30 -3.83
N ARG A 83 12.95 -3.23 -3.13
CA ARG A 83 13.60 -4.17 -2.21
C ARG A 83 14.72 -4.96 -2.90
N LYS A 84 14.48 -5.44 -4.12
CA LYS A 84 15.50 -6.14 -4.92
C LYS A 84 16.67 -5.22 -5.28
N ARG A 85 16.40 -3.96 -5.64
CA ARG A 85 17.46 -2.98 -5.96
C ARG A 85 18.29 -2.63 -4.73
N ILE A 86 17.65 -2.41 -3.59
CA ILE A 86 18.35 -2.16 -2.31
C ILE A 86 19.26 -3.35 -1.96
N HIS A 87 18.74 -4.57 -2.04
CA HIS A 87 19.50 -5.78 -1.77
C HIS A 87 20.71 -5.91 -2.71
N ALA A 88 20.48 -5.79 -4.02
CA ALA A 88 21.56 -5.88 -5.00
C ALA A 88 22.66 -4.82 -4.80
N PHE A 89 22.26 -3.58 -4.48
CA PHE A 89 23.18 -2.49 -4.21
C PHE A 89 23.97 -2.70 -2.91
N GLY A 90 23.31 -3.17 -1.84
CA GLY A 90 23.95 -3.53 -0.60
C GLY A 90 24.96 -4.69 -0.76
N ALA A 91 24.59 -5.73 -1.51
CA ALA A 91 25.48 -6.83 -1.87
C ALA A 91 26.72 -6.35 -2.63
N GLN A 92 26.52 -5.45 -3.60
CA GLN A 92 27.64 -4.82 -4.34
C GLN A 92 28.56 -4.02 -3.42
N MET A 93 28.02 -3.30 -2.42
CA MET A 93 28.83 -2.59 -1.43
C MET A 93 29.69 -3.54 -0.57
N LEU A 94 29.20 -4.74 -0.33
CA LEU A 94 29.94 -5.80 0.40
C LEU A 94 30.89 -6.60 -0.50
N GLY A 95 30.84 -6.37 -1.82
CA GLY A 95 31.69 -7.07 -2.79
C GLY A 95 31.25 -8.50 -3.09
N VAL A 96 29.95 -8.80 -2.91
CA VAL A 96 29.35 -10.12 -3.14
C VAL A 96 28.18 -10.02 -4.12
N SER A 97 27.66 -11.18 -4.56
CA SER A 97 26.40 -11.22 -5.33
C SER A 97 25.20 -11.13 -4.37
N ALA A 98 24.03 -10.78 -4.91
CA ALA A 98 22.79 -10.79 -4.12
C ALA A 98 22.41 -12.21 -3.66
N GLU A 99 22.82 -13.24 -4.40
CA GLU A 99 22.58 -14.65 -4.06
C GLU A 99 23.38 -15.12 -2.84
N ASP A 100 24.51 -14.44 -2.56
CA ASP A 100 25.42 -14.75 -1.44
C ASP A 100 25.15 -13.84 -0.22
N SER A 101 24.04 -13.18 -0.18
CA SER A 101 23.65 -12.27 0.90
C SER A 101 22.15 -12.31 1.15
N ASP A 102 21.72 -11.78 2.30
CA ASP A 102 20.32 -11.66 2.69
C ASP A 102 20.00 -10.22 3.11
N PHE A 103 18.75 -9.80 2.89
CA PHE A 103 18.24 -8.48 3.25
C PHE A 103 16.99 -8.61 4.13
N ASP A 104 17.12 -8.22 5.39
CA ASP A 104 16.07 -8.30 6.42
C ASP A 104 15.21 -7.03 6.55
N GLY A 105 15.31 -6.08 5.62
CA GLY A 105 14.63 -4.77 5.68
C GLY A 105 15.46 -3.67 6.36
N GLU A 106 16.43 -4.02 7.18
CA GLU A 106 17.33 -3.07 7.87
C GLU A 106 18.77 -3.15 7.38
N LYS A 107 19.23 -4.33 7.04
CA LYS A 107 20.62 -4.61 6.68
C LYS A 107 20.73 -5.66 5.59
N VAL A 108 21.76 -5.53 4.76
CA VAL A 108 22.22 -6.61 3.90
C VAL A 108 23.40 -7.31 4.60
N ARG A 109 23.35 -8.62 4.71
CA ARG A 109 24.33 -9.45 5.40
C ARG A 109 24.81 -10.59 4.52
N THR A 110 26.08 -10.96 4.73
CA THR A 110 26.69 -12.15 4.14
C THR A 110 26.86 -13.26 5.19
N GLU A 111 27.01 -14.50 4.76
CA GLU A 111 27.25 -15.63 5.68
C GLU A 111 28.55 -15.49 6.49
N ASP A 112 29.57 -14.82 5.95
CA ASP A 112 30.85 -14.55 6.64
C ASP A 112 30.76 -13.39 7.65
N GLY A 113 29.55 -12.81 7.86
CA GLY A 113 29.25 -11.83 8.90
C GLY A 113 29.51 -10.37 8.54
N LYS A 114 29.81 -10.06 7.27
CA LYS A 114 29.85 -8.67 6.82
C LYS A 114 28.43 -8.14 6.72
N GLU A 115 28.23 -6.88 7.08
CA GLU A 115 26.92 -6.23 6.97
C GLU A 115 27.02 -4.77 6.50
N VAL A 116 25.98 -4.30 5.87
CA VAL A 116 25.75 -2.89 5.50
C VAL A 116 24.31 -2.51 5.84
N THR A 117 24.16 -1.38 6.53
CA THR A 117 22.83 -0.92 6.96
C THR A 117 22.09 -0.19 5.83
N LEU A 118 20.76 -0.16 5.94
CA LEU A 118 19.92 0.58 5.00
C LEU A 118 20.31 2.06 4.88
N GLN A 119 20.68 2.71 6.01
CA GLN A 119 21.17 4.10 6.01
C GLN A 119 22.50 4.25 5.25
N GLN A 120 23.42 3.30 5.40
CA GLN A 120 24.68 3.32 4.64
C GLN A 120 24.42 3.13 3.14
N ILE A 121 23.48 2.24 2.79
CA ILE A 121 23.04 2.01 1.41
C ILE A 121 22.44 3.30 0.84
N ALA A 122 21.49 3.92 1.56
CA ALA A 122 20.83 5.15 1.16
C ALA A 122 21.81 6.31 0.98
N GLY A 123 22.68 6.55 1.95
CA GLY A 123 23.71 7.59 1.88
C GLY A 123 24.69 7.39 0.72
N LYS A 124 25.08 6.14 0.43
CA LYS A 124 25.99 5.85 -0.69
C LYS A 124 25.29 6.02 -2.05
N ALA A 125 24.03 5.64 -2.15
CA ALA A 125 23.24 5.81 -3.37
C ALA A 125 23.04 7.29 -3.73
N THR A 126 22.84 8.14 -2.73
CA THR A 126 22.62 9.59 -2.94
C THR A 126 23.91 10.32 -3.29
N CYS A 127 25.06 9.92 -2.74
CA CYS A 127 26.36 10.58 -2.95
C CYS A 127 27.00 10.35 -4.31
N GLY A 128 26.27 9.86 -5.31
CA GLY A 128 26.66 10.31 -6.63
C GLY A 128 27.22 9.32 -7.61
N VAL A 129 27.02 8.05 -7.57
CA VAL A 129 27.46 7.20 -8.69
C VAL A 129 26.43 6.13 -9.06
N CYS A 130 25.38 5.99 -8.32
CA CYS A 130 24.49 4.86 -8.50
C CYS A 130 23.04 5.25 -8.53
N SER A 131 22.38 4.58 -9.40
CA SER A 131 20.96 4.42 -9.61
C SER A 131 20.11 4.91 -8.43
N GLU A 132 19.24 5.81 -8.73
CA GLU A 132 18.16 6.21 -7.85
C GLU A 132 17.47 4.96 -7.30
N LEU A 133 17.47 4.81 -5.98
CA LEU A 133 16.68 3.80 -5.29
C LEU A 133 15.23 4.30 -5.22
N GLN A 134 14.64 4.41 -6.38
CA GLN A 134 13.27 4.84 -6.63
C GLN A 134 12.65 3.94 -7.69
N VAL A 135 11.38 3.61 -7.52
CA VAL A 135 10.64 2.77 -8.46
C VAL A 135 9.23 3.30 -8.62
N VAL A 136 8.88 3.56 -9.87
CA VAL A 136 7.50 3.90 -10.27
C VAL A 136 6.87 2.68 -10.92
N LYS A 137 5.65 2.34 -10.50
CA LYS A 137 4.84 1.29 -11.11
C LYS A 137 3.41 1.76 -11.29
N GLU A 138 2.82 1.29 -12.36
CA GLU A 138 1.39 1.39 -12.63
C GLU A 138 0.83 -0.03 -12.75
N TYR A 139 -0.38 -0.21 -12.26
CA TYR A 139 -1.10 -1.48 -12.39
C TYR A 139 -2.49 -1.25 -12.97
N SER A 140 -2.78 -2.00 -14.03
CA SER A 140 -4.11 -2.07 -14.62
C SER A 140 -4.66 -3.47 -14.39
N SER A 141 -5.71 -3.58 -13.60
CA SER A 141 -6.33 -4.86 -13.33
C SER A 141 -7.18 -5.32 -14.52
N PRO A 142 -7.02 -6.57 -14.99
CA PRO A 142 -7.90 -7.14 -15.99
C PRO A 142 -9.27 -7.55 -15.44
N ILE A 143 -9.39 -7.64 -14.12
CA ILE A 143 -10.61 -8.03 -13.40
C ILE A 143 -10.86 -7.07 -12.23
N SER A 144 -12.14 -6.94 -11.83
CA SER A 144 -12.53 -6.28 -10.59
C SER A 144 -13.06 -7.35 -9.64
N PRO A 145 -12.28 -7.76 -8.61
CA PRO A 145 -12.72 -8.79 -7.67
C PRO A 145 -13.91 -8.26 -6.87
N PRO A 146 -15.08 -8.92 -6.91
CA PRO A 146 -16.26 -8.46 -6.20
C PRO A 146 -16.19 -8.85 -4.72
N PRO A 147 -16.53 -7.93 -3.79
CA PRO A 147 -16.89 -8.31 -2.45
C PRO A 147 -18.32 -8.90 -2.45
N PHE A 148 -18.62 -9.70 -1.44
CA PHE A 148 -19.95 -10.25 -1.25
C PHE A 148 -20.57 -9.68 0.02
N MET A 149 -21.85 -9.34 -0.06
CA MET A 149 -22.61 -8.82 1.07
C MET A 149 -24.00 -9.45 1.13
N VAL A 150 -24.41 -9.80 2.33
CA VAL A 150 -25.79 -10.13 2.65
C VAL A 150 -26.30 -9.16 3.70
N GLY A 151 -27.42 -8.50 3.44
CA GLY A 151 -28.09 -7.63 4.39
C GLY A 151 -29.46 -8.18 4.77
N ALA A 152 -29.81 -8.03 6.05
CA ALA A 152 -31.15 -8.31 6.54
C ALA A 152 -31.65 -7.11 7.36
N ALA A 153 -32.85 -6.64 7.08
CA ALA A 153 -33.49 -5.54 7.80
C ALA A 153 -34.78 -6.04 8.49
N GLU A 154 -34.95 -5.67 9.74
CA GLU A 154 -36.25 -5.74 10.43
C GLU A 154 -36.91 -4.38 10.34
N VAL A 155 -38.15 -4.37 9.82
CA VAL A 155 -38.88 -3.12 9.58
C VAL A 155 -40.28 -3.20 10.15
N GLU A 156 -40.78 -2.08 10.66
CA GLU A 156 -42.20 -1.85 10.96
C GLU A 156 -42.81 -0.96 9.91
N VAL A 157 -43.99 -1.37 9.39
CA VAL A 157 -44.72 -0.63 8.33
C VAL A 157 -46.09 -0.22 8.80
N ASP A 158 -46.31 1.08 8.87
CA ASP A 158 -47.67 1.62 9.04
C ASP A 158 -48.47 1.45 7.72
N LYS A 159 -49.44 0.58 7.77
CA LYS A 159 -50.24 0.24 6.60
C LYS A 159 -51.20 1.36 6.12
N GLU A 160 -51.49 2.34 7.00
CA GLU A 160 -52.38 3.45 6.63
C GLU A 160 -51.61 4.60 5.96
N THR A 161 -50.42 4.89 6.45
CA THR A 161 -49.59 6.00 5.96
C THR A 161 -48.51 5.54 4.98
N GLY A 162 -48.09 4.26 5.03
CA GLY A 162 -46.96 3.72 4.27
C GLY A 162 -45.59 4.08 4.87
N GLN A 163 -45.58 4.64 6.07
CA GLN A 163 -44.32 4.94 6.78
C GLN A 163 -43.62 3.65 7.14
N ILE A 164 -42.29 3.65 6.99
CA ILE A 164 -41.41 2.52 7.30
C ILE A 164 -40.39 2.96 8.35
N ASP A 165 -40.34 2.26 9.46
CA ASP A 165 -39.36 2.43 10.52
C ASP A 165 -38.45 1.22 10.49
N VAL A 166 -37.10 1.44 10.39
CA VAL A 166 -36.10 0.38 10.46
C VAL A 166 -35.79 0.11 11.93
N ILE A 167 -36.10 -1.08 12.39
CA ILE A 167 -35.91 -1.51 13.79
C ILE A 167 -34.50 -2.03 14.00
N ASP A 168 -34.00 -2.87 13.06
CA ASP A 168 -32.68 -3.45 13.12
C ASP A 168 -32.13 -3.74 11.70
N TYR A 169 -30.81 -3.76 11.59
CA TYR A 169 -30.12 -4.12 10.35
C TYR A 169 -28.87 -4.94 10.64
N VAL A 170 -28.74 -6.07 9.99
CA VAL A 170 -27.56 -6.92 10.04
C VAL A 170 -26.93 -7.02 8.66
N GLY A 171 -25.67 -6.61 8.59
CA GLY A 171 -24.83 -6.76 7.38
C GLY A 171 -23.71 -7.77 7.60
N VAL A 172 -23.59 -8.74 6.70
CA VAL A 172 -22.47 -9.69 6.67
C VAL A 172 -21.71 -9.48 5.37
N ILE A 173 -20.42 -9.21 5.48
CA ILE A 173 -19.58 -8.82 4.34
C ILE A 173 -18.36 -9.72 4.27
N ASP A 174 -18.12 -10.27 3.09
CA ASP A 174 -16.88 -10.95 2.73
C ASP A 174 -16.09 -10.06 1.74
N CYS A 175 -15.04 -9.43 2.24
CA CYS A 175 -14.09 -8.64 1.44
C CYS A 175 -12.77 -9.36 1.23
N GLY A 176 -12.68 -10.66 1.52
CA GLY A 176 -11.44 -11.41 1.58
C GLY A 176 -10.62 -11.06 2.83
N THR A 177 -9.30 -11.06 2.72
CA THR A 177 -8.42 -10.70 3.84
C THR A 177 -8.32 -9.17 3.95
N PRO A 178 -8.87 -8.55 5.02
CA PRO A 178 -8.79 -7.10 5.17
C PRO A 178 -7.37 -6.68 5.56
N ILE A 179 -6.81 -5.69 4.85
CA ILE A 179 -5.51 -5.11 5.17
C ILE A 179 -5.55 -4.38 6.50
N ASN A 180 -6.65 -3.64 6.74
CA ASN A 180 -6.95 -3.01 8.01
C ASN A 180 -8.40 -3.31 8.38
N PRO A 181 -8.66 -4.20 9.37
CA PRO A 181 -10.00 -4.59 9.74
C PRO A 181 -10.89 -3.44 10.20
N ASN A 182 -10.32 -2.45 10.90
CA ASN A 182 -11.08 -1.29 11.36
C ASN A 182 -11.55 -0.41 10.20
N LEU A 183 -10.67 -0.14 9.24
CA LEU A 183 -11.02 0.65 8.05
C LEU A 183 -11.98 -0.11 7.14
N ALA A 184 -11.84 -1.43 7.01
CA ALA A 184 -12.78 -2.27 6.27
C ALA A 184 -14.19 -2.21 6.89
N ARG A 185 -14.28 -2.27 8.22
CA ARG A 185 -15.53 -2.13 8.95
C ARG A 185 -16.20 -0.76 8.71
N VAL A 186 -15.42 0.33 8.80
CA VAL A 186 -15.91 1.69 8.55
C VAL A 186 -16.48 1.84 7.13
N GLN A 187 -15.83 1.22 6.14
CA GLN A 187 -16.32 1.21 4.76
C GLN A 187 -17.63 0.43 4.63
N ALA A 188 -17.76 -0.69 5.33
CA ALA A 188 -18.99 -1.49 5.37
C ALA A 188 -20.15 -0.70 6.00
N GLU A 189 -19.91 -0.08 7.16
CA GLU A 189 -20.91 0.73 7.87
C GLU A 189 -21.33 1.95 7.03
N GLY A 190 -20.38 2.61 6.37
CA GLY A 190 -20.66 3.74 5.47
C GLY A 190 -21.50 3.34 4.27
N GLY A 191 -21.23 2.17 3.67
CA GLY A 191 -22.02 1.65 2.55
C GLY A 191 -23.45 1.26 2.94
N ILE A 192 -23.65 0.76 4.16
CA ILE A 192 -25.00 0.43 4.69
C ILE A 192 -25.83 1.70 4.93
N GLY A 193 -25.17 2.78 5.42
CA GLY A 193 -25.87 4.04 5.72
C GLY A 193 -26.22 4.89 4.50
N GLN A 194 -25.73 4.56 3.33
CA GLN A 194 -25.93 5.31 2.09
C GLN A 194 -27.27 4.94 1.41
#